data_8b8df76103bc49e754096e83a84c8937
#
_entry.id   8b8df76103bc49e754096e83a84c8937
#
_cell.length_a   1.000
_cell.length_b   1.000
_cell.length_c   1.000
_cell.angle_alpha   90.00
_cell.angle_beta   90.00
_cell.angle_gamma   90.00
#
_symmetry.space_group_name_H-M   'P 1'
#
loop_
_entity.id
_entity.type
_entity.pdbx_description
1 polymer ?
#
loop_
_entity_poly.entity_id
_entity_poly.type
_entity_poly.pdbx_seq_one_letter_code
_entity_poly.pdbx_strand_id
1 'polypeptide(L)'
;KIMAFKLDGNPLAVDVAFSHNDINYPANWLRLSTAEEKTAIGITEVADAPTYDSRFYNGDGSAKALDDINATDENGDLLKDENGDQVVILGVKSVLKAQEKVTAGTLLAKYDWYVVRKAEKSTAIPSAITTYRDGVRTACNTRETEIDACADTAALVTLYGSKEDGTPNMTQYPVDPNSWRIFKKR
;
A
#
# COMPACT_ATOMS: atom_id res chain seq x y z
N LYS A 1 15.31 10.43 -9.45
CA LYS A 1 14.36 10.56 -10.55
C LYS A 1 15.02 9.94 -11.77
N ILE A 2 14.59 8.73 -12.15
CA ILE A 2 15.09 8.04 -13.33
C ILE A 2 14.34 8.65 -14.50
N MET A 3 15.06 9.31 -15.42
CA MET A 3 14.46 9.84 -16.64
C MET A 3 14.55 8.74 -17.71
N ALA A 4 13.43 8.44 -18.35
CA ALA A 4 13.42 7.58 -19.52
C ALA A 4 13.85 8.40 -20.76
N PHE A 5 14.70 7.82 -21.59
CA PHE A 5 15.12 8.43 -22.86
C PHE A 5 14.42 7.75 -24.04
N LYS A 6 14.10 8.53 -25.06
CA LYS A 6 13.58 8.00 -26.34
C LYS A 6 14.39 8.59 -27.48
N LEU A 7 14.71 7.74 -28.46
CA LEU A 7 15.31 8.11 -29.73
C LEU A 7 14.32 7.68 -30.84
N ASP A 8 13.93 8.60 -31.68
CA ASP A 8 12.92 8.36 -32.74
C ASP A 8 11.64 7.68 -32.23
N GLY A 9 11.22 8.06 -31.01
CA GLY A 9 10.02 7.49 -30.36
C GLY A 9 10.24 6.15 -29.66
N ASN A 10 11.37 5.47 -29.87
CA ASN A 10 11.69 4.19 -29.24
C ASN A 10 12.40 4.38 -27.89
N PRO A 11 12.10 3.56 -26.88
CA PRO A 11 12.79 3.59 -25.59
C PRO A 11 14.28 3.33 -25.77
N LEU A 12 15.11 4.14 -25.09
CA LEU A 12 16.56 4.02 -25.08
C LEU A 12 17.02 3.74 -23.64
N ALA A 13 17.66 2.59 -23.44
CA ALA A 13 18.10 2.17 -22.11
C ALA A 13 19.38 2.90 -21.70
N VAL A 14 19.45 3.32 -20.44
CA VAL A 14 20.66 3.90 -19.85
C VAL A 14 21.71 2.80 -19.66
N ASP A 15 22.99 3.17 -19.81
CA ASP A 15 24.13 2.25 -19.70
C ASP A 15 24.13 1.09 -20.73
N VAL A 16 23.46 1.29 -21.86
CA VAL A 16 23.51 0.39 -23.03
C VAL A 16 24.04 1.17 -24.23
N ALA A 17 25.00 0.57 -24.96
CA ALA A 17 25.50 1.16 -26.21
C ALA A 17 24.42 1.12 -27.29
N PHE A 18 24.34 2.16 -28.12
CA PHE A 18 23.38 2.25 -29.21
C PHE A 18 24.03 2.87 -30.47
N SER A 19 23.40 2.69 -31.61
CA SER A 19 23.83 3.30 -32.87
C SER A 19 22.71 4.18 -33.42
N HIS A 20 23.08 5.34 -33.96
CA HIS A 20 22.17 6.26 -34.61
C HIS A 20 22.90 7.00 -35.73
N ASN A 21 22.34 7.07 -36.94
CA ASN A 21 22.91 7.70 -38.13
C ASN A 21 24.38 7.24 -38.39
N ASP A 22 24.61 5.93 -38.37
CA ASP A 22 25.93 5.29 -38.59
C ASP A 22 27.00 5.64 -37.54
N ILE A 23 26.61 6.28 -36.44
CA ILE A 23 27.50 6.60 -35.32
C ILE A 23 27.21 5.66 -34.15
N ASN A 24 28.25 5.07 -33.59
CA ASN A 24 28.17 4.22 -32.41
C ASN A 24 28.42 5.04 -31.15
N TYR A 25 27.44 5.01 -30.24
CA TYR A 25 27.50 5.67 -28.93
C TYR A 25 27.80 4.64 -27.84
N PRO A 26 28.82 4.89 -27.01
CA PRO A 26 29.16 3.96 -25.92
C PRO A 26 28.07 3.92 -24.85
N ALA A 27 28.03 2.83 -24.08
CA ALA A 27 27.01 2.58 -23.06
C ALA A 27 26.83 3.73 -22.04
N ASN A 28 27.90 4.41 -21.68
CA ASN A 28 27.89 5.52 -20.72
C ASN A 28 27.52 6.89 -21.34
N TRP A 29 27.29 6.96 -22.66
CA TRP A 29 27.09 8.23 -23.34
C TRP A 29 25.87 9.00 -22.83
N LEU A 30 24.73 8.31 -22.67
CA LEU A 30 23.50 8.93 -22.15
C LEU A 30 23.65 9.58 -20.77
N ARG A 31 24.52 9.02 -19.94
CA ARG A 31 24.76 9.54 -18.60
C ARG A 31 25.73 10.71 -18.58
N LEU A 32 26.69 10.75 -19.51
CA LEU A 32 27.76 11.75 -19.53
C LEU A 32 27.46 12.94 -20.44
N SER A 33 26.59 12.76 -21.44
CA SER A 33 26.22 13.82 -22.39
C SER A 33 25.30 14.87 -21.76
N THR A 34 25.40 16.09 -22.26
CA THR A 34 24.54 17.21 -21.88
C THR A 34 23.12 17.07 -22.48
N ALA A 35 22.18 17.87 -22.02
CA ALA A 35 20.83 17.91 -22.59
C ALA A 35 20.86 18.39 -24.07
N GLU A 36 21.71 19.33 -24.37
CA GLU A 36 21.91 19.87 -25.73
C GLU A 36 22.46 18.80 -26.69
N GLU A 37 23.44 18.01 -26.25
CA GLU A 37 24.01 16.91 -27.04
C GLU A 37 22.99 15.82 -27.32
N LYS A 38 22.15 15.46 -26.33
CA LYS A 38 21.08 14.52 -26.49
C LYS A 38 20.05 15.02 -27.50
N THR A 39 19.61 16.27 -27.33
CA THR A 39 18.64 16.91 -28.23
C THR A 39 19.15 17.01 -29.65
N ALA A 40 20.44 17.27 -29.84
CA ALA A 40 21.08 17.40 -31.18
C ALA A 40 20.96 16.12 -32.01
N ILE A 41 20.88 14.96 -31.40
CA ILE A 41 20.69 13.66 -32.09
C ILE A 41 19.28 13.11 -31.99
N GLY A 42 18.30 13.94 -31.56
CA GLY A 42 16.88 13.56 -31.52
C GLY A 42 16.48 12.77 -30.27
N ILE A 43 17.31 12.69 -29.23
CA ILE A 43 16.93 12.08 -27.96
C ILE A 43 16.06 13.05 -27.18
N THR A 44 14.92 12.54 -26.72
CA THR A 44 14.00 13.24 -25.83
C THR A 44 14.02 12.61 -24.45
N GLU A 45 14.12 13.45 -23.43
CA GLU A 45 13.92 13.01 -22.03
C GLU A 45 12.41 12.98 -21.73
N VAL A 46 11.93 11.84 -21.30
CA VAL A 46 10.53 11.64 -20.91
C VAL A 46 10.50 11.45 -19.41
N ALA A 47 9.63 12.20 -18.73
CA ALA A 47 9.37 11.94 -17.33
C ALA A 47 8.91 10.49 -17.16
N ASP A 48 9.39 9.81 -16.13
CA ASP A 48 8.86 8.49 -15.80
C ASP A 48 7.35 8.57 -15.67
N ALA A 49 6.67 7.54 -16.17
CA ALA A 49 5.25 7.41 -15.92
C ALA A 49 5.03 7.47 -14.40
N PRO A 50 4.06 8.25 -13.92
CA PRO A 50 3.79 8.32 -12.50
C PRO A 50 3.51 6.91 -11.98
N THR A 51 4.21 6.52 -10.92
CA THR A 51 3.94 5.27 -10.22
C THR A 51 2.78 5.50 -9.27
N TYR A 52 1.70 4.76 -9.49
CA TYR A 52 0.52 4.80 -8.63
C TYR A 52 0.59 3.68 -7.58
N ASP A 53 0.17 3.98 -6.36
CA ASP A 53 0.04 2.96 -5.32
C ASP A 53 -1.13 2.03 -5.68
N SER A 54 -0.81 0.78 -5.99
CA SER A 54 -1.78 -0.22 -6.42
C SER A 54 -2.85 -0.57 -5.37
N ARG A 55 -2.68 -0.12 -4.13
CA ARG A 55 -3.73 -0.23 -3.11
C ARG A 55 -4.92 0.66 -3.44
N PHE A 56 -4.67 1.84 -4.02
CA PHE A 56 -5.65 2.91 -4.20
C PHE A 56 -5.98 3.19 -5.66
N TYR A 57 -5.08 2.85 -6.59
CA TYR A 57 -5.20 3.18 -8.02
C TYR A 57 -5.10 1.94 -8.89
N ASN A 58 -5.72 2.00 -10.05
CA ASN A 58 -5.54 1.06 -11.15
C ASN A 58 -4.22 1.36 -11.88
N GLY A 59 -3.78 0.44 -12.75
CA GLY A 59 -2.53 0.61 -13.50
C GLY A 59 -2.51 1.79 -14.48
N ASP A 60 -3.67 2.28 -14.87
CA ASP A 60 -3.86 3.47 -15.72
C ASP A 60 -3.88 4.79 -14.92
N GLY A 61 -3.77 4.71 -13.61
CA GLY A 61 -3.82 5.86 -12.69
C GLY A 61 -5.22 6.31 -12.29
N SER A 62 -6.26 5.63 -12.74
CA SER A 62 -7.62 5.88 -12.26
C SER A 62 -7.78 5.41 -10.81
N ALA A 63 -8.49 6.19 -10.00
CA ALA A 63 -8.78 5.80 -8.63
C ALA A 63 -9.73 4.59 -8.60
N LYS A 64 -9.46 3.64 -7.69
CA LYS A 64 -10.40 2.56 -7.40
C LYS A 64 -11.63 3.09 -6.67
N ALA A 65 -12.77 2.41 -6.81
CA ALA A 65 -13.97 2.75 -6.06
C ALA A 65 -13.70 2.70 -4.55
N LEU A 66 -14.09 3.75 -3.83
CA LEU A 66 -13.90 3.84 -2.38
C LEU A 66 -14.84 2.92 -1.63
N ASP A 67 -16.12 3.00 -1.98
CA ASP A 67 -17.19 2.28 -1.32
C ASP A 67 -17.60 1.05 -2.15
N ASP A 68 -18.25 0.11 -1.51
CA ASP A 68 -18.74 -1.09 -2.14
C ASP A 68 -19.81 -0.75 -3.19
N ILE A 69 -19.77 -1.44 -4.32
CA ILE A 69 -20.75 -1.28 -5.40
C ILE A 69 -21.40 -2.61 -5.73
N ASN A 70 -22.68 -2.57 -6.07
CA ASN A 70 -23.37 -3.75 -6.55
C ASN A 70 -22.86 -4.11 -7.97
N ALA A 71 -22.51 -5.37 -8.18
CA ALA A 71 -22.13 -5.85 -9.48
C ALA A 71 -23.36 -5.91 -10.39
N THR A 72 -23.17 -5.53 -11.65
CA THR A 72 -24.20 -5.59 -12.70
C THR A 72 -23.70 -6.40 -13.90
N ASP A 73 -24.62 -6.96 -14.66
CA ASP A 73 -24.32 -7.60 -15.94
C ASP A 73 -24.15 -6.56 -17.08
N GLU A 74 -23.98 -7.05 -18.32
CA GLU A 74 -23.82 -6.22 -19.52
C GLU A 74 -25.05 -5.35 -19.85
N ASN A 75 -26.23 -5.71 -19.32
CA ASN A 75 -27.47 -4.96 -19.50
C ASN A 75 -27.71 -3.94 -18.39
N GLY A 76 -26.89 -3.97 -17.32
CA GLY A 76 -27.02 -3.12 -16.14
C GLY A 76 -27.91 -3.74 -15.06
N ASP A 77 -28.33 -4.99 -15.20
CA ASP A 77 -29.11 -5.71 -14.20
C ASP A 77 -28.22 -6.22 -13.06
N LEU A 78 -28.74 -6.22 -11.84
CA LEU A 78 -28.03 -6.66 -10.65
C LEU A 78 -27.60 -8.12 -10.73
N LEU A 79 -26.31 -8.39 -10.65
CA LEU A 79 -25.80 -9.76 -10.58
C LEU A 79 -26.10 -10.39 -9.22
N LYS A 80 -26.58 -11.64 -9.27
CA LYS A 80 -26.82 -12.47 -8.08
C LYS A 80 -25.95 -13.71 -8.11
N ASP A 81 -25.55 -14.18 -6.94
CA ASP A 81 -24.83 -15.43 -6.78
C ASP A 81 -25.76 -16.66 -6.87
N GLU A 82 -25.21 -17.86 -6.70
CA GLU A 82 -25.94 -19.13 -6.75
C GLU A 82 -27.04 -19.23 -5.65
N ASN A 83 -26.95 -18.46 -4.58
CA ASN A 83 -27.92 -18.42 -3.49
C ASN A 83 -29.01 -17.35 -3.72
N GLY A 84 -28.87 -16.53 -4.78
CA GLY A 84 -29.75 -15.41 -5.08
C GLY A 84 -29.37 -14.11 -4.38
N ASP A 85 -28.22 -14.07 -3.67
CA ASP A 85 -27.72 -12.89 -3.00
C ASP A 85 -27.02 -11.95 -4.00
N GLN A 86 -27.12 -10.64 -3.74
CA GLN A 86 -26.47 -9.62 -4.57
C GLN A 86 -24.96 -9.76 -4.52
N VAL A 87 -24.31 -9.89 -5.67
CA VAL A 87 -22.85 -9.84 -5.80
C VAL A 87 -22.38 -8.42 -5.57
N VAL A 88 -21.47 -8.22 -4.61
CA VAL A 88 -20.89 -6.92 -4.28
C VAL A 88 -19.42 -6.90 -4.64
N ILE A 89 -19.02 -5.86 -5.36
CA ILE A 89 -17.61 -5.55 -5.61
C ILE A 89 -17.13 -4.67 -4.46
N LEU A 90 -16.19 -5.19 -3.67
CA LEU A 90 -15.68 -4.47 -2.51
C LEU A 90 -14.89 -3.23 -2.92
N GLY A 91 -15.23 -2.12 -2.33
CA GLY A 91 -14.47 -0.88 -2.43
C GLY A 91 -13.18 -0.91 -1.60
N VAL A 92 -12.32 0.07 -1.86
CA VAL A 92 -11.01 0.18 -1.18
C VAL A 92 -11.17 0.24 0.33
N LYS A 93 -12.15 0.98 0.85
CA LYS A 93 -12.39 1.09 2.30
C LYS A 93 -12.69 -0.28 2.93
N SER A 94 -13.57 -1.07 2.33
CA SER A 94 -13.92 -2.40 2.85
C SER A 94 -12.72 -3.36 2.84
N VAL A 95 -11.93 -3.33 1.76
CA VAL A 95 -10.71 -4.13 1.66
C VAL A 95 -9.69 -3.73 2.74
N LEU A 96 -9.45 -2.42 2.92
CA LEU A 96 -8.52 -1.92 3.92
C LEU A 96 -8.96 -2.24 5.36
N LYS A 97 -10.25 -2.05 5.68
CA LYS A 97 -10.79 -2.42 7.01
C LYS A 97 -10.66 -3.92 7.28
N ALA A 98 -10.91 -4.77 6.29
CA ALA A 98 -10.68 -6.20 6.42
C ALA A 98 -9.21 -6.52 6.73
N GLN A 99 -8.29 -5.83 6.08
CA GLN A 99 -6.84 -5.98 6.34
C GLN A 99 -6.43 -5.52 7.74
N GLU A 100 -7.03 -4.44 8.26
CA GLU A 100 -6.82 -4.00 9.64
C GLU A 100 -7.30 -5.05 10.66
N LYS A 101 -8.45 -5.68 10.42
CA LYS A 101 -8.95 -6.78 11.26
C LYS A 101 -8.01 -7.99 11.26
N VAL A 102 -7.47 -8.36 10.10
CA VAL A 102 -6.47 -9.44 10.00
C VAL A 102 -5.21 -9.08 10.79
N THR A 103 -4.73 -7.83 10.66
CA THR A 103 -3.56 -7.34 11.40
C THR A 103 -3.80 -7.40 12.91
N ALA A 104 -4.93 -6.86 13.38
CA ALA A 104 -5.30 -6.91 14.80
C ALA A 104 -5.43 -8.36 15.30
N GLY A 105 -6.04 -9.24 14.52
CA GLY A 105 -6.15 -10.67 14.81
C GLY A 105 -4.78 -11.32 15.00
N THR A 106 -3.83 -11.03 14.12
CA THR A 106 -2.44 -11.53 14.20
C THR A 106 -1.74 -11.05 15.48
N LEU A 107 -1.93 -9.78 15.84
CA LEU A 107 -1.36 -9.22 17.07
C LEU A 107 -1.96 -9.84 18.33
N LEU A 108 -3.27 -10.12 18.32
CA LEU A 108 -4.00 -10.72 19.45
C LEU A 108 -3.69 -12.20 19.62
N ALA A 109 -3.57 -12.96 18.52
CA ALA A 109 -3.33 -14.41 18.52
C ALA A 109 -2.09 -14.81 19.30
N LYS A 110 -1.07 -13.96 19.31
CA LYS A 110 0.18 -14.15 20.07
C LYS A 110 -0.04 -14.38 21.55
N TYR A 111 -1.14 -13.86 22.11
CA TYR A 111 -1.48 -13.88 23.53
C TYR A 111 -2.78 -14.64 23.85
N ASP A 112 -3.39 -15.34 22.90
CA ASP A 112 -4.65 -16.07 23.11
C ASP A 112 -4.49 -17.22 24.09
N TRP A 113 -3.32 -17.81 24.17
CA TRP A 113 -3.03 -18.85 25.15
C TRP A 113 -3.22 -18.39 26.62
N TYR A 114 -3.04 -17.08 26.92
CA TYR A 114 -3.37 -16.55 28.23
C TYR A 114 -4.85 -16.60 28.56
N VAL A 115 -5.70 -16.38 27.54
CA VAL A 115 -7.16 -16.44 27.68
C VAL A 115 -7.60 -17.87 27.93
N VAL A 116 -7.07 -18.82 27.15
CA VAL A 116 -7.31 -20.26 27.33
C VAL A 116 -6.87 -20.71 28.73
N ARG A 117 -5.67 -20.37 29.13
CA ARG A 117 -5.13 -20.70 30.47
C ARG A 117 -6.00 -20.13 31.60
N LYS A 118 -6.52 -18.89 31.42
CA LYS A 118 -7.42 -18.30 32.40
C LYS A 118 -8.73 -19.09 32.50
N ALA A 119 -9.27 -19.53 31.37
CA ALA A 119 -10.51 -20.31 31.34
C ALA A 119 -10.32 -21.70 31.97
N GLU A 120 -9.22 -22.39 31.69
CA GLU A 120 -8.95 -23.76 32.15
C GLU A 120 -8.43 -23.83 33.59
N LYS A 121 -7.59 -22.90 33.99
CA LYS A 121 -6.83 -22.93 35.25
C LYS A 121 -7.13 -21.78 36.21
N SER A 122 -8.06 -20.89 35.84
CA SER A 122 -8.35 -19.66 36.61
C SER A 122 -7.13 -18.77 36.86
N THR A 123 -6.05 -18.96 36.08
CA THR A 123 -4.82 -18.16 36.23
C THR A 123 -5.03 -16.79 35.60
N ALA A 124 -4.83 -15.72 36.39
CA ALA A 124 -5.03 -14.35 35.91
C ALA A 124 -4.10 -14.01 34.71
N ILE A 125 -4.66 -13.27 33.75
CA ILE A 125 -3.87 -12.70 32.65
C ILE A 125 -3.03 -11.53 33.23
N PRO A 126 -1.72 -11.44 32.94
CA PRO A 126 -0.93 -10.30 33.35
C PRO A 126 -1.54 -8.98 32.86
N SER A 127 -1.57 -7.95 33.72
CA SER A 127 -2.20 -6.66 33.40
C SER A 127 -1.62 -6.02 32.11
N ALA A 128 -0.30 -6.11 31.89
CA ALA A 128 0.34 -5.60 30.68
C ALA A 128 -0.20 -6.26 29.40
N ILE A 129 -0.52 -7.57 29.44
CA ILE A 129 -1.11 -8.29 28.32
C ILE A 129 -2.57 -7.87 28.11
N THR A 130 -3.34 -7.69 29.20
CA THR A 130 -4.72 -7.18 29.07
C THR A 130 -4.73 -5.80 28.46
N THR A 131 -3.92 -4.86 28.96
CA THR A 131 -3.80 -3.50 28.42
C THR A 131 -3.38 -3.50 26.95
N TYR A 132 -2.40 -4.34 26.58
CA TYR A 132 -1.99 -4.48 25.19
C TYR A 132 -3.13 -4.96 24.29
N ARG A 133 -3.83 -6.02 24.68
CA ARG A 133 -4.94 -6.59 23.89
C ARG A 133 -6.07 -5.59 23.73
N ASP A 134 -6.41 -4.84 24.75
CA ASP A 134 -7.44 -3.81 24.70
C ASP A 134 -6.99 -2.63 23.79
N GLY A 135 -5.73 -2.25 23.92
CA GLY A 135 -5.13 -1.25 23.05
C GLY A 135 -5.13 -1.67 21.56
N VAL A 136 -4.86 -2.95 21.25
CA VAL A 136 -4.94 -3.46 19.87
C VAL A 136 -6.36 -3.34 19.31
N ARG A 137 -7.38 -3.73 20.09
CA ARG A 137 -8.79 -3.62 19.66
C ARG A 137 -9.20 -2.17 19.46
N THR A 138 -8.83 -1.29 20.40
CA THR A 138 -9.11 0.14 20.30
C THR A 138 -8.45 0.75 19.06
N ALA A 139 -7.16 0.45 18.83
CA ALA A 139 -6.44 0.94 17.66
C ALA A 139 -7.09 0.44 16.36
N CYS A 140 -7.49 -0.83 16.28
CA CYS A 140 -8.17 -1.38 15.11
C CYS A 140 -9.48 -0.60 14.82
N ASN A 141 -10.34 -0.41 15.81
CA ASN A 141 -11.60 0.33 15.65
C ASN A 141 -11.35 1.79 15.23
N THR A 142 -10.33 2.43 15.80
CA THR A 142 -9.96 3.81 15.43
C THR A 142 -9.50 3.86 13.98
N ARG A 143 -8.64 2.94 13.54
CA ARG A 143 -8.15 2.86 12.16
C ARG A 143 -9.30 2.62 11.18
N GLU A 144 -10.26 1.75 11.51
CA GLU A 144 -11.47 1.57 10.68
C GLU A 144 -12.26 2.89 10.56
N THR A 145 -12.39 3.64 11.65
CA THR A 145 -13.05 4.96 11.64
C THR A 145 -12.27 5.99 10.80
N GLU A 146 -10.94 6.02 10.91
CA GLU A 146 -10.07 6.88 10.11
C GLU A 146 -10.20 6.57 8.61
N ILE A 147 -10.28 5.28 8.23
CA ILE A 147 -10.51 4.86 6.84
C ILE A 147 -11.89 5.33 6.35
N ASP A 148 -12.94 5.11 7.15
CA ASP A 148 -14.31 5.52 6.80
C ASP A 148 -14.45 7.03 6.64
N ALA A 149 -13.71 7.81 7.42
CA ALA A 149 -13.71 9.27 7.36
C ALA A 149 -13.05 9.85 6.09
N CYS A 150 -12.29 9.06 5.32
CA CYS A 150 -11.69 9.53 4.08
C CYS A 150 -12.76 9.78 3.02
N ALA A 151 -12.83 11.02 2.52
CA ALA A 151 -13.81 11.42 1.52
C ALA A 151 -13.43 10.98 0.09
N ASP A 152 -12.13 10.79 -0.17
CA ASP A 152 -11.59 10.46 -1.49
C ASP A 152 -10.30 9.62 -1.39
N THR A 153 -9.81 9.18 -2.54
CA THR A 153 -8.57 8.40 -2.64
C THR A 153 -7.35 9.18 -2.17
N ALA A 154 -7.29 10.49 -2.36
CA ALA A 154 -6.16 11.32 -1.93
C ALA A 154 -6.10 11.37 -0.39
N ALA A 155 -7.25 11.43 0.28
CA ALA A 155 -7.32 11.35 1.74
C ALA A 155 -6.82 9.99 2.26
N LEU A 156 -7.15 8.88 1.59
CA LEU A 156 -6.62 7.55 1.93
C LEU A 156 -5.10 7.47 1.74
N VAL A 157 -4.58 7.99 0.63
CA VAL A 157 -3.13 8.06 0.39
C VAL A 157 -2.43 8.84 1.50
N THR A 158 -3.01 9.97 1.90
CA THR A 158 -2.51 10.79 3.00
C THR A 158 -2.55 10.02 4.31
N LEU A 159 -3.66 9.36 4.64
CA LEU A 159 -3.84 8.58 5.87
C LEU A 159 -2.79 7.46 6.00
N TYR A 160 -2.48 6.76 4.90
CA TYR A 160 -1.46 5.69 4.86
C TYR A 160 -0.03 6.21 4.68
N GLY A 161 0.14 7.52 4.55
CA GLY A 161 1.43 8.19 4.51
C GLY A 161 1.97 8.55 5.89
N SER A 162 3.01 9.39 5.87
CA SER A 162 3.64 9.92 7.09
C SER A 162 3.67 11.44 7.03
N LYS A 163 3.73 12.06 8.20
CA LYS A 163 3.98 13.48 8.38
C LYS A 163 5.41 13.86 7.99
N GLU A 164 5.71 15.13 7.92
CA GLU A 164 7.06 15.63 7.60
C GLU A 164 8.13 15.16 8.58
N ASP A 165 7.77 14.93 9.84
CA ASP A 165 8.65 14.39 10.89
C ASP A 165 8.83 12.86 10.81
N GLY A 166 8.23 12.19 9.81
CA GLY A 166 8.29 10.75 9.59
C GLY A 166 7.29 9.95 10.43
N THR A 167 6.48 10.59 11.28
CA THR A 167 5.44 9.89 12.05
C THR A 167 4.27 9.48 11.15
N PRO A 168 3.73 8.26 11.27
CA PRO A 168 2.55 7.84 10.52
C PRO A 168 1.33 8.74 10.80
N ASN A 169 0.53 9.00 9.77
CA ASN A 169 -0.73 9.74 9.93
C ASN A 169 -1.80 8.90 10.63
N MET A 170 -1.83 7.61 10.30
CA MET A 170 -2.81 6.66 10.86
C MET A 170 -2.43 6.26 12.30
N THR A 171 -3.43 6.07 13.14
CA THR A 171 -3.29 5.55 14.51
C THR A 171 -2.40 4.30 14.53
N GLN A 172 -1.45 4.25 15.46
CA GLN A 172 -0.53 3.14 15.58
C GLN A 172 -1.03 2.09 16.58
N TYR A 173 -0.77 0.82 16.28
CA TYR A 173 -0.97 -0.25 17.24
C TYR A 173 -0.02 -0.11 18.44
N PRO A 174 -0.43 -0.52 19.65
CA PRO A 174 0.43 -0.43 20.82
C PRO A 174 1.68 -1.29 20.67
N VAL A 175 2.75 -0.85 21.30
CA VAL A 175 4.02 -1.60 21.34
C VAL A 175 3.81 -2.90 22.12
N ASP A 176 4.28 -4.01 21.56
CA ASP A 176 4.22 -5.33 22.19
C ASP A 176 4.98 -5.33 23.52
N PRO A 177 4.32 -5.66 24.65
CA PRO A 177 4.94 -5.63 25.98
C PRO A 177 6.12 -6.61 26.13
N ASN A 178 6.25 -7.59 25.24
CA ASN A 178 7.35 -8.54 25.24
C ASN A 178 8.43 -8.23 24.18
N SER A 179 8.32 -7.15 23.41
CA SER A 179 9.31 -6.76 22.41
C SER A 179 10.71 -6.51 22.99
N TRP A 180 10.78 -6.04 24.23
CA TRP A 180 12.04 -5.76 24.95
C TRP A 180 12.87 -7.00 25.28
N ARG A 181 12.27 -8.20 25.32
CA ARG A 181 12.99 -9.45 25.65
C ARG A 181 13.90 -9.94 24.52
N ILE A 182 13.67 -9.50 23.31
CA ILE A 182 14.46 -9.87 22.13
C ILE A 182 15.83 -9.17 22.14
N PHE A 183 15.92 -7.97 22.72
CA PHE A 183 17.15 -7.16 22.75
C PHE A 183 18.05 -7.41 23.99
N LYS A 184 17.57 -8.14 25.01
CA LYS A 184 18.35 -8.43 26.24
C LYS A 184 19.09 -9.77 26.21
N LYS A 185 19.08 -10.52 25.10
CA LYS A 185 19.79 -11.81 24.95
C LYS A 185 21.02 -11.72 24.03
N ARG A 186 21.64 -10.55 23.95
CA ARG A 186 22.97 -10.44 23.32
C ARG A 186 23.96 -9.82 24.29
#